data_ddaf8e1a2ab9bf941455907d9407add0
#
_entry.id   ddaf8e1a2ab9bf941455907d9407add0
#
_cell.length_a   1.000
_cell.length_b   1.000
_cell.length_c   1.000
_cell.angle_alpha   90.00
_cell.angle_beta   90.00
_cell.angle_gamma   90.00
#
_symmetry.space_group_name_H-M   'P 1'
#
loop_
_entity.id
_entity.type
_entity.pdbx_description
1 polymer ?
#
loop_
_entity_poly.entity_id
_entity_poly.type
_entity_poly.pdbx_seq_one_letter_code
_entity_poly.pdbx_strand_id
1 'polypeptide(L)'
;LDNGNKCTKTSEGYISESGFTKSNTEPISSSNLLIYEGKFYSIGGQRLSVQMDKTINQDAFILSLPAIADAVNKAGMEGQADVILGVGLPIISYGTLKKKFREYFLRQDIKFNFNKKDYAINIVDCRTYPQGYSALITVFNSYRNLLCNVIDIGGYTIDFFRVENGIIDVSACYSLPNGIITLIANIQQELLKTNIRLTETQIQEIITGKEPVLFEADIKEVIKVMSEEYVENILAKIQEYGFEFHNPTVFTGGGSIMLQDYIEKSNRVKYTDFLDQFANAKGFKILLEQELRR
;
A
#
# COMPACT_ATOMS: atom_id res chain seq x y z
N LEU A 1 7.62 -3.86 6.41
CA LEU A 1 7.57 -3.76 4.94
C LEU A 1 6.14 -4.02 4.45
N ASP A 2 5.52 -3.04 3.80
CA ASP A 2 4.21 -3.14 3.17
C ASP A 2 4.38 -3.31 1.65
N ASN A 3 4.17 -4.53 1.17
CA ASN A 3 4.24 -4.87 -0.25
C ASN A 3 2.87 -4.69 -0.91
N GLY A 4 2.40 -3.45 -1.06
CA GLY A 4 1.15 -3.15 -1.76
C GLY A 4 1.24 -3.48 -3.26
N ASN A 5 0.08 -3.68 -3.92
CA ASN A 5 0.05 -3.87 -5.38
C ASN A 5 0.35 -2.56 -6.15
N LYS A 6 0.19 -1.40 -5.52
CA LYS A 6 0.53 -0.10 -6.12
C LYS A 6 1.93 0.35 -5.73
N CYS A 7 2.27 0.29 -4.44
CA CYS A 7 3.56 0.72 -3.92
C CYS A 7 4.09 -0.24 -2.86
N THR A 8 5.40 -0.42 -2.83
CA THR A 8 6.15 -1.04 -1.75
C THR A 8 6.63 0.05 -0.79
N LYS A 9 6.40 -0.12 0.52
CA LYS A 9 6.69 0.91 1.55
C LYS A 9 7.32 0.31 2.79
N THR A 10 8.14 1.09 3.49
CA THR A 10 8.68 0.71 4.80
C THR A 10 8.23 1.67 5.90
N SER A 11 8.35 1.24 7.16
CA SER A 11 8.15 2.08 8.35
C SER A 11 9.11 3.28 8.41
N GLU A 12 10.25 3.19 7.73
CA GLU A 12 11.29 4.22 7.67
C GLU A 12 11.13 5.19 6.50
N GLY A 13 9.97 5.15 5.81
CA GLY A 13 9.62 6.12 4.77
C GLY A 13 10.13 5.80 3.37
N TYR A 14 10.70 4.62 3.12
CA TYR A 14 10.92 4.17 1.74
C TYR A 14 9.60 3.96 1.03
N ILE A 15 9.52 4.41 -0.22
CA ILE A 15 8.39 4.16 -1.11
C ILE A 15 8.88 4.00 -2.55
N SER A 16 8.38 2.98 -3.23
CA SER A 16 8.53 2.82 -4.68
C SER A 16 7.28 2.22 -5.30
N GLU A 17 7.03 2.47 -6.57
CA GLU A 17 5.98 1.76 -7.30
C GLU A 17 6.27 0.25 -7.32
N SER A 18 5.22 -0.56 -7.17
CA SER A 18 5.31 -2.02 -7.23
C SER A 18 5.42 -2.47 -8.69
N GLY A 19 6.55 -2.13 -9.30
CA GLY A 19 6.86 -2.43 -10.68
C GLY A 19 8.35 -2.48 -10.93
N PHE A 20 8.74 -3.20 -11.98
CA PHE A 20 10.10 -3.19 -12.50
C PHE A 20 10.14 -3.63 -13.97
N THR A 21 11.16 -3.20 -14.66
CA THR A 21 11.53 -3.75 -15.96
C THR A 21 12.76 -4.64 -15.80
N LYS A 22 12.69 -5.88 -16.31
CA LYS A 22 13.77 -6.86 -16.22
C LYS A 22 14.54 -6.94 -17.52
N SER A 23 15.88 -6.98 -17.43
CA SER A 23 16.79 -7.13 -18.55
C SER A 23 17.92 -8.11 -18.23
N ASN A 24 18.48 -8.73 -19.28
CA ASN A 24 19.72 -9.52 -19.19
C ASN A 24 20.96 -8.66 -19.46
N THR A 25 20.79 -7.42 -19.90
CA THR A 25 21.88 -6.46 -20.16
C THR A 25 21.68 -5.23 -19.30
N GLU A 26 22.79 -4.59 -18.92
CA GLU A 26 22.75 -3.38 -18.11
C GLU A 26 21.98 -2.27 -18.86
N PRO A 27 20.96 -1.64 -18.23
CA PRO A 27 20.22 -0.55 -18.85
C PRO A 27 21.05 0.73 -18.88
N ILE A 28 20.73 1.63 -19.83
CA ILE A 28 21.40 2.93 -19.98
C ILE A 28 21.25 3.80 -18.72
N SER A 29 20.09 3.75 -18.06
CA SER A 29 19.86 4.46 -16.79
C SER A 29 20.19 3.55 -15.62
N SER A 30 21.05 4.03 -14.73
CA SER A 30 21.45 3.32 -13.50
C SER A 30 20.71 3.77 -12.24
N SER A 31 19.70 4.64 -12.37
CA SER A 31 18.87 5.04 -11.22
C SER A 31 17.89 3.93 -10.85
N ASN A 32 17.76 3.64 -9.56
CA ASN A 32 16.92 2.56 -9.03
C ASN A 32 17.21 1.19 -9.65
N LEU A 33 18.49 0.93 -9.95
CA LEU A 33 18.94 -0.31 -10.55
C LEU A 33 19.25 -1.34 -9.46
N LEU A 34 18.52 -2.46 -9.51
CA LEU A 34 18.80 -3.66 -8.73
C LEU A 34 19.44 -4.71 -9.64
N ILE A 35 20.54 -5.29 -9.17
CA ILE A 35 21.16 -6.47 -9.81
C ILE A 35 21.01 -7.64 -8.84
N TYR A 36 20.30 -8.66 -9.27
CA TYR A 36 20.06 -9.85 -8.48
C TYR A 36 20.05 -11.10 -9.35
N GLU A 37 20.78 -12.15 -8.93
CA GLU A 37 20.95 -13.40 -9.70
C GLU A 37 21.39 -13.18 -11.15
N GLY A 38 22.31 -12.24 -11.40
CA GLY A 38 22.84 -11.93 -12.70
C GLY A 38 21.86 -11.23 -13.65
N LYS A 39 20.75 -10.71 -13.16
CA LYS A 39 19.73 -9.97 -13.90
C LYS A 39 19.63 -8.54 -13.40
N PHE A 40 19.25 -7.65 -14.30
CA PHE A 40 19.08 -6.24 -14.05
C PHE A 40 17.58 -5.92 -13.92
N TYR A 41 17.21 -5.20 -12.87
CA TYR A 41 15.83 -4.77 -12.60
C TYR A 41 15.81 -3.26 -12.41
N SER A 42 15.17 -2.53 -13.30
CA SER A 42 14.90 -1.09 -13.13
C SER A 42 13.62 -0.96 -12.29
N ILE A 43 13.77 -0.58 -11.02
CA ILE A 43 12.69 -0.51 -10.03
C ILE A 43 11.88 0.78 -10.21
N GLY A 44 10.56 0.71 -10.05
CA GLY A 44 9.62 1.83 -10.24
C GLY A 44 9.25 2.07 -11.70
N GLY A 45 9.50 1.09 -12.57
CA GLY A 45 9.13 1.12 -13.97
C GLY A 45 7.68 0.67 -14.22
N GLN A 46 7.49 -0.21 -15.20
CA GLN A 46 6.16 -0.74 -15.50
C GLN A 46 5.58 -1.50 -14.31
N ARG A 47 4.38 -1.08 -13.85
CA ARG A 47 3.66 -1.76 -12.77
C ARG A 47 3.41 -3.22 -13.13
N LEU A 48 3.63 -4.09 -12.15
CA LEU A 48 3.35 -5.52 -12.29
C LEU A 48 1.84 -5.80 -12.26
N SER A 49 1.46 -6.92 -12.87
CA SER A 49 0.08 -7.41 -12.78
C SER A 49 -0.30 -7.69 -11.33
N VAL A 50 -1.57 -7.45 -11.00
CA VAL A 50 -2.12 -7.72 -9.67
C VAL A 50 -1.98 -9.20 -9.33
N GLN A 51 -1.48 -9.46 -8.13
CA GLN A 51 -1.38 -10.81 -7.61
C GLN A 51 -2.08 -10.88 -6.25
N MET A 52 -3.10 -11.72 -6.18
CA MET A 52 -3.78 -12.02 -4.91
C MET A 52 -2.89 -12.86 -3.98
N ASP A 53 -2.13 -13.77 -4.55
CA ASP A 53 -1.09 -14.54 -3.84
C ASP A 53 0.29 -14.13 -4.38
N LYS A 54 1.00 -13.33 -3.61
CA LYS A 54 2.33 -12.80 -3.96
C LYS A 54 3.46 -13.82 -3.84
N THR A 55 3.15 -15.05 -3.46
CA THR A 55 4.14 -16.13 -3.32
C THR A 55 4.26 -17.01 -4.56
N ILE A 56 3.48 -16.73 -5.60
CA ILE A 56 3.47 -17.55 -6.84
C ILE A 56 4.71 -17.34 -7.71
N ASN A 57 5.41 -16.22 -7.53
CA ASN A 57 6.65 -15.89 -8.24
C ASN A 57 7.59 -15.11 -7.31
N GLN A 58 8.68 -14.56 -7.84
CA GLN A 58 9.66 -13.82 -7.04
C GLN A 58 9.44 -12.30 -7.02
N ASP A 59 8.39 -11.78 -7.63
CA ASP A 59 8.20 -10.35 -7.84
C ASP A 59 8.15 -9.56 -6.52
N ALA A 60 7.37 -10.03 -5.54
CA ALA A 60 7.28 -9.36 -4.25
C ALA A 60 8.61 -9.41 -3.49
N PHE A 61 9.39 -10.48 -3.64
CA PHE A 61 10.72 -10.57 -3.06
C PHE A 61 11.69 -9.60 -3.74
N ILE A 62 11.71 -9.54 -5.07
CA ILE A 62 12.55 -8.62 -5.85
C ILE A 62 12.25 -7.17 -5.43
N LEU A 63 10.97 -6.79 -5.34
CA LEU A 63 10.54 -5.46 -4.90
C LEU A 63 10.91 -5.16 -3.43
N SER A 64 11.12 -6.18 -2.60
CA SER A 64 11.53 -6.00 -1.21
C SER A 64 13.02 -5.67 -1.05
N LEU A 65 13.87 -6.08 -1.98
CA LEU A 65 15.33 -5.92 -1.85
C LEU A 65 15.76 -4.44 -1.79
N PRO A 66 15.27 -3.53 -2.65
CA PRO A 66 15.55 -2.09 -2.51
C PRO A 66 15.08 -1.49 -1.19
N ALA A 67 13.92 -1.93 -0.70
CA ALA A 67 13.37 -1.48 0.58
C ALA A 67 14.21 -1.96 1.78
N ILE A 68 14.73 -3.18 1.71
CA ILE A 68 15.66 -3.72 2.71
C ILE A 68 17.00 -2.97 2.63
N ALA A 69 17.52 -2.70 1.42
CA ALA A 69 18.75 -1.93 1.23
C ALA A 69 18.64 -0.53 1.87
N ASP A 70 17.51 0.16 1.69
CA ASP A 70 17.25 1.46 2.32
C ASP A 70 17.24 1.33 3.86
N ALA A 71 16.59 0.32 4.42
CA ALA A 71 16.54 0.09 5.85
C ALA A 71 17.94 -0.24 6.44
N VAL A 72 18.72 -1.07 5.76
CA VAL A 72 20.11 -1.41 6.15
C VAL A 72 21.00 -0.16 6.15
N ASN A 73 20.86 0.71 5.14
CA ASN A 73 21.59 1.97 5.08
C ASN A 73 21.19 2.93 6.22
N LYS A 74 19.89 3.08 6.48
CA LYS A 74 19.38 3.93 7.58
C LYS A 74 19.80 3.44 8.96
N ALA A 75 20.01 2.12 9.10
CA ALA A 75 20.57 1.52 10.30
C ALA A 75 22.09 1.72 10.44
N GLY A 76 22.77 2.37 9.48
CA GLY A 76 24.22 2.59 9.50
C GLY A 76 25.05 1.32 9.24
N MET A 77 24.46 0.27 8.66
CA MET A 77 25.15 -0.99 8.37
C MET A 77 25.83 -0.94 7.00
N GLU A 78 27.02 -1.53 6.88
CA GLU A 78 27.84 -1.51 5.67
C GLU A 78 27.43 -2.56 4.62
N GLY A 79 26.11 -2.76 4.43
CA GLY A 79 25.59 -3.69 3.42
C GLY A 79 25.50 -5.14 3.87
N GLN A 80 25.90 -5.47 5.11
CA GLN A 80 25.73 -6.81 5.69
C GLN A 80 24.75 -6.76 6.86
N ALA A 81 23.73 -7.63 6.86
CA ALA A 81 22.74 -7.65 7.92
C ALA A 81 22.02 -9.00 8.03
N ASP A 82 21.70 -9.39 9.26
CA ASP A 82 20.62 -10.30 9.54
C ASP A 82 19.33 -9.50 9.74
N VAL A 83 18.31 -9.81 8.96
CA VAL A 83 17.07 -9.03 8.85
C VAL A 83 15.91 -9.82 9.42
N ILE A 84 15.13 -9.19 10.29
CA ILE A 84 13.81 -9.68 10.71
C ILE A 84 12.75 -8.83 10.01
N LEU A 85 11.90 -9.45 9.21
CA LEU A 85 10.86 -8.75 8.46
C LEU A 85 9.51 -8.81 9.16
N GLY A 86 8.84 -7.64 9.29
CA GLY A 86 7.40 -7.56 9.47
C GLY A 86 6.74 -7.26 8.13
N VAL A 87 5.85 -8.13 7.65
CA VAL A 87 5.16 -8.00 6.36
C VAL A 87 3.65 -8.07 6.53
N GLY A 88 2.88 -7.55 5.57
CA GLY A 88 1.43 -7.48 5.66
C GLY A 88 0.69 -8.27 4.61
N LEU A 89 -0.48 -8.79 5.01
CA LEU A 89 -1.47 -9.41 4.14
C LEU A 89 -2.83 -8.73 4.31
N PRO A 90 -3.64 -8.62 3.24
CA PRO A 90 -5.03 -8.22 3.35
C PRO A 90 -5.76 -9.08 4.39
N ILE A 91 -6.63 -8.46 5.19
CA ILE A 91 -7.29 -9.14 6.32
C ILE A 91 -8.02 -10.41 5.91
N ILE A 92 -8.64 -10.42 4.74
CA ILE A 92 -9.38 -11.58 4.21
C ILE A 92 -8.47 -12.77 3.93
N SER A 93 -7.27 -12.53 3.39
CA SER A 93 -6.32 -13.59 3.04
C SER A 93 -5.36 -13.95 4.16
N TYR A 94 -5.34 -13.16 5.25
CA TYR A 94 -4.38 -13.34 6.34
C TYR A 94 -4.42 -14.74 6.94
N GLY A 95 -5.61 -15.26 7.26
CA GLY A 95 -5.76 -16.58 7.87
C GLY A 95 -5.18 -17.72 7.02
N THR A 96 -5.35 -17.64 5.71
CA THR A 96 -4.96 -18.69 4.77
C THR A 96 -3.52 -18.58 4.28
N LEU A 97 -3.01 -17.36 4.10
CA LEU A 97 -1.71 -17.12 3.46
C LEU A 97 -0.57 -16.80 4.42
N LYS A 98 -0.83 -16.48 5.70
CA LYS A 98 0.21 -16.00 6.63
C LYS A 98 1.43 -16.92 6.74
N LYS A 99 1.23 -18.25 6.82
CA LYS A 99 2.33 -19.20 6.92
C LYS A 99 3.15 -19.26 5.62
N LYS A 100 2.48 -19.39 4.49
CA LYS A 100 3.10 -19.44 3.17
C LYS A 100 3.86 -18.15 2.86
N PHE A 101 3.29 -17.00 3.22
CA PHE A 101 3.91 -15.68 3.00
C PHE A 101 5.15 -15.47 3.89
N ARG A 102 5.11 -15.96 5.12
CA ARG A 102 6.29 -15.99 5.98
C ARG A 102 7.42 -16.82 5.38
N GLU A 103 7.13 -18.07 4.98
CA GLU A 103 8.10 -18.99 4.40
C GLU A 103 8.70 -18.45 3.09
N TYR A 104 7.92 -17.74 2.30
CA TYR A 104 8.35 -17.12 1.04
C TYR A 104 9.51 -16.12 1.23
N PHE A 105 9.55 -15.39 2.34
CA PHE A 105 10.60 -14.40 2.61
C PHE A 105 11.81 -14.98 3.31
N LEU A 106 11.72 -16.12 3.99
CA LEU A 106 12.86 -16.71 4.73
C LEU A 106 13.91 -17.22 3.75
N ARG A 107 15.06 -16.53 3.70
CA ARG A 107 16.17 -16.86 2.79
C ARG A 107 17.51 -16.49 3.44
N GLN A 108 18.54 -17.30 3.11
CA GLN A 108 19.93 -17.08 3.52
C GLN A 108 20.78 -16.72 2.31
N ASP A 109 21.96 -16.16 2.57
CA ASP A 109 22.99 -15.85 1.56
C ASP A 109 22.48 -15.00 0.39
N ILE A 110 21.59 -14.03 0.66
CA ILE A 110 21.03 -13.13 -0.35
C ILE A 110 22.08 -12.08 -0.70
N LYS A 111 22.62 -12.15 -1.92
CA LYS A 111 23.57 -11.18 -2.44
C LYS A 111 22.95 -10.42 -3.61
N PHE A 112 22.99 -9.09 -3.53
CA PHE A 112 22.48 -8.22 -4.57
C PHE A 112 23.23 -6.88 -4.60
N ASN A 113 23.17 -6.19 -5.70
CA ASN A 113 23.63 -4.81 -5.81
C ASN A 113 22.43 -3.89 -6.01
N PHE A 114 22.36 -2.81 -5.28
CA PHE A 114 21.35 -1.77 -5.48
C PHE A 114 22.01 -0.40 -5.55
N ASN A 115 21.79 0.30 -6.66
CA ASN A 115 22.39 1.62 -6.94
C ASN A 115 23.92 1.62 -6.72
N LYS A 116 24.61 0.63 -7.27
CA LYS A 116 26.08 0.45 -7.21
C LYS A 116 26.65 0.11 -5.84
N LYS A 117 25.82 -0.18 -4.84
CA LYS A 117 26.23 -0.67 -3.53
C LYS A 117 25.87 -2.16 -3.38
N ASP A 118 26.83 -2.95 -2.92
CA ASP A 118 26.65 -4.38 -2.68
C ASP A 118 26.03 -4.65 -1.30
N TYR A 119 25.17 -5.65 -1.26
CA TYR A 119 24.49 -6.12 -0.05
C TYR A 119 24.62 -7.64 0.04
N ALA A 120 24.85 -8.12 1.26
CA ALA A 120 24.84 -9.52 1.63
C ALA A 120 24.02 -9.68 2.91
N ILE A 121 22.81 -10.19 2.80
CA ILE A 121 21.85 -10.25 3.90
C ILE A 121 21.30 -11.66 4.09
N ASN A 122 20.83 -11.93 5.31
CA ASN A 122 19.99 -13.08 5.63
C ASN A 122 18.65 -12.58 6.13
N ILE A 123 17.55 -13.13 5.66
CA ILE A 123 16.24 -12.93 6.29
C ILE A 123 16.04 -14.08 7.27
N VAL A 124 16.42 -13.84 8.53
CA VAL A 124 16.48 -14.87 9.58
C VAL A 124 15.14 -15.16 10.22
N ASP A 125 14.22 -14.20 10.20
CA ASP A 125 12.83 -14.39 10.59
C ASP A 125 11.91 -13.45 9.79
N CYS A 126 10.64 -13.85 9.69
CA CYS A 126 9.60 -13.07 9.04
C CYS A 126 8.28 -13.24 9.80
N ARG A 127 7.64 -12.13 10.14
CA ARG A 127 6.33 -12.11 10.81
C ARG A 127 5.30 -11.47 9.88
N THR A 128 4.12 -12.06 9.86
CA THR A 128 3.03 -11.58 9.00
C THR A 128 1.93 -10.97 9.83
N TYR A 129 1.42 -9.82 9.39
CA TYR A 129 0.41 -9.03 10.09
C TYR A 129 -0.77 -8.69 9.18
N PRO A 130 -2.00 -8.54 9.71
CA PRO A 130 -3.14 -8.11 8.90
C PRO A 130 -3.05 -6.61 8.59
N GLN A 131 -3.10 -6.26 7.30
CA GLN A 131 -3.21 -4.87 6.85
C GLN A 131 -4.49 -4.21 7.39
N GLY A 132 -4.54 -2.91 7.46
CA GLY A 132 -5.62 -2.14 8.07
C GLY A 132 -5.61 -2.21 9.59
N TYR A 133 -5.66 -3.41 10.19
CA TYR A 133 -5.55 -3.56 11.64
C TYR A 133 -4.18 -3.10 12.16
N SER A 134 -3.12 -3.45 11.45
CA SER A 134 -1.79 -2.95 11.80
C SER A 134 -1.68 -1.43 11.67
N ALA A 135 -2.35 -0.83 10.68
CA ALA A 135 -2.43 0.62 10.61
C ALA A 135 -3.15 1.21 11.83
N LEU A 136 -4.28 0.61 12.27
CA LEU A 136 -5.00 1.02 13.48
C LEU A 136 -4.12 0.96 14.74
N ILE A 137 -3.15 0.02 14.83
CA ILE A 137 -2.21 -0.09 15.96
C ILE A 137 -1.43 1.21 16.18
N THR A 138 -1.17 2.01 15.16
CA THR A 138 -0.48 3.30 15.29
C THR A 138 -1.26 4.33 16.12
N VAL A 139 -2.58 4.18 16.18
CA VAL A 139 -3.51 5.05 16.95
C VAL A 139 -4.37 4.23 17.95
N PHE A 140 -3.94 3.02 18.27
CA PHE A 140 -4.73 2.04 19.03
C PHE A 140 -5.35 2.57 20.34
N ASN A 141 -4.62 3.38 21.08
CA ASN A 141 -5.08 3.92 22.35
C ASN A 141 -6.37 4.75 22.23
N SER A 142 -6.60 5.40 21.10
CA SER A 142 -7.82 6.17 20.84
C SER A 142 -9.03 5.30 20.55
N TYR A 143 -8.83 4.06 20.10
CA TYR A 143 -9.89 3.18 19.60
C TYR A 143 -10.09 1.88 20.39
N ARG A 144 -9.17 1.54 21.31
CA ARG A 144 -9.14 0.23 21.99
C ARG A 144 -10.42 -0.15 22.74
N ASN A 145 -11.26 0.82 23.14
CA ASN A 145 -12.48 0.61 23.89
C ASN A 145 -13.73 1.01 23.10
N LEU A 146 -13.61 1.16 21.80
CA LEU A 146 -14.69 1.62 20.92
C LEU A 146 -15.05 0.53 19.91
N LEU A 147 -16.26 0.62 19.38
CA LEU A 147 -16.62 0.02 18.10
C LEU A 147 -16.19 1.01 17.01
N CYS A 148 -15.27 0.63 16.14
CA CYS A 148 -14.84 1.47 15.02
C CYS A 148 -14.80 0.69 13.72
N ASN A 149 -14.99 1.42 12.62
CA ASN A 149 -14.78 0.91 11.28
C ASN A 149 -13.33 1.19 10.86
N VAL A 150 -12.72 0.27 10.12
CA VAL A 150 -11.44 0.49 9.46
C VAL A 150 -11.66 0.28 7.97
N ILE A 151 -11.24 1.25 7.14
CA ILE A 151 -11.38 1.21 5.69
C ILE A 151 -10.01 1.50 5.08
N ASP A 152 -9.44 0.49 4.43
CA ASP A 152 -8.15 0.59 3.69
C ASP A 152 -8.44 0.72 2.20
N ILE A 153 -8.35 1.93 1.65
CA ILE A 153 -8.48 2.16 0.21
C ILE A 153 -7.10 1.98 -0.41
N GLY A 154 -6.88 0.77 -0.93
CA GLY A 154 -5.66 0.39 -1.62
C GLY A 154 -5.64 0.76 -3.11
N GLY A 155 -4.61 0.29 -3.82
CA GLY A 155 -4.51 0.46 -5.27
C GLY A 155 -5.60 -0.32 -6.01
N TYR A 156 -5.83 -1.57 -5.64
CA TYR A 156 -6.72 -2.51 -6.34
C TYR A 156 -7.96 -2.90 -5.54
N THR A 157 -7.84 -2.95 -4.22
CA THR A 157 -8.92 -3.36 -3.32
C THR A 157 -9.24 -2.25 -2.34
N ILE A 158 -10.44 -2.32 -1.81
CA ILE A 158 -10.91 -1.59 -0.64
C ILE A 158 -11.25 -2.64 0.39
N ASP A 159 -10.39 -2.74 1.39
CA ASP A 159 -10.57 -3.69 2.48
C ASP A 159 -11.18 -2.96 3.68
N PHE A 160 -12.25 -3.50 4.24
CA PHE A 160 -12.92 -2.86 5.38
C PHE A 160 -13.43 -3.89 6.38
N PHE A 161 -13.36 -3.52 7.65
CA PHE A 161 -13.74 -4.38 8.75
C PHE A 161 -14.08 -3.57 10.00
N ARG A 162 -14.72 -4.24 10.95
CA ARG A 162 -15.01 -3.67 12.28
C ARG A 162 -14.01 -4.15 13.32
N VAL A 163 -13.75 -3.26 14.25
CA VAL A 163 -12.97 -3.55 15.46
C VAL A 163 -13.80 -3.11 16.66
N GLU A 164 -14.04 -4.03 17.57
CA GLU A 164 -14.76 -3.77 18.82
C GLU A 164 -13.86 -4.06 20.02
N ASN A 165 -13.68 -3.08 20.88
CA ASN A 165 -12.79 -3.20 22.05
C ASN A 165 -11.37 -3.70 21.70
N GLY A 166 -10.85 -3.25 20.58
CA GLY A 166 -9.51 -3.64 20.07
C GLY A 166 -9.45 -5.01 19.40
N ILE A 167 -10.58 -5.72 19.27
CA ILE A 167 -10.65 -7.06 18.66
C ILE A 167 -11.34 -6.96 17.30
N ILE A 168 -10.74 -7.60 16.29
CA ILE A 168 -11.33 -7.66 14.96
C ILE A 168 -12.60 -8.52 14.98
N ASP A 169 -13.71 -7.98 14.48
CA ASP A 169 -14.90 -8.77 14.18
C ASP A 169 -14.68 -9.54 12.88
N VAL A 170 -14.33 -10.81 13.00
CA VAL A 170 -14.02 -11.68 11.85
C VAL A 170 -15.23 -11.84 10.91
N SER A 171 -16.46 -11.72 11.43
CA SER A 171 -17.69 -11.82 10.64
C SER A 171 -17.96 -10.55 9.80
N ALA A 172 -17.31 -9.45 10.12
CA ALA A 172 -17.45 -8.17 9.45
C ALA A 172 -16.12 -7.74 8.77
N CYS A 173 -15.49 -8.67 8.05
CA CYS A 173 -14.30 -8.42 7.23
C CYS A 173 -14.65 -8.61 5.76
N TYR A 174 -14.46 -7.57 4.95
CA TYR A 174 -14.83 -7.56 3.54
C TYR A 174 -13.74 -6.93 2.68
N SER A 175 -13.75 -7.26 1.40
CA SER A 175 -12.90 -6.66 0.37
C SER A 175 -13.73 -6.40 -0.88
N LEU A 176 -13.69 -5.19 -1.38
CA LEU A 176 -14.26 -4.83 -2.68
C LEU A 176 -13.14 -4.71 -3.71
N PRO A 177 -13.36 -5.14 -4.95
CA PRO A 177 -12.52 -4.75 -6.07
C PRO A 177 -12.67 -3.24 -6.34
N ASN A 178 -11.92 -2.73 -7.30
CA ASN A 178 -12.04 -1.34 -7.76
C ASN A 178 -11.43 -0.31 -6.78
N GLY A 179 -10.23 -0.57 -6.27
CA GLY A 179 -9.44 0.44 -5.59
C GLY A 179 -9.09 1.63 -6.48
N ILE A 180 -8.22 2.53 -6.00
CA ILE A 180 -7.95 3.84 -6.62
C ILE A 180 -7.46 3.76 -8.09
N ILE A 181 -6.81 2.67 -8.49
CA ILE A 181 -6.35 2.48 -9.87
C ILE A 181 -7.53 2.39 -10.84
N THR A 182 -8.64 1.80 -10.40
CA THR A 182 -9.87 1.73 -11.23
C THR A 182 -10.46 3.11 -11.45
N LEU A 183 -10.51 3.96 -10.42
CA LEU A 183 -10.94 5.36 -10.58
C LEU A 183 -10.07 6.07 -11.62
N ILE A 184 -8.74 5.99 -11.48
CA ILE A 184 -7.81 6.65 -12.40
C ILE A 184 -7.98 6.15 -13.83
N ALA A 185 -8.14 4.84 -14.03
CA ALA A 185 -8.36 4.25 -15.35
C ALA A 185 -9.69 4.73 -15.97
N ASN A 186 -10.75 4.83 -15.18
CA ASN A 186 -12.04 5.34 -15.65
C ASN A 186 -11.95 6.82 -16.04
N ILE A 187 -11.26 7.64 -15.26
CA ILE A 187 -10.98 9.05 -15.59
C ILE A 187 -10.21 9.14 -16.91
N GLN A 188 -9.16 8.34 -17.09
CA GLN A 188 -8.40 8.31 -18.34
C GLN A 188 -9.28 7.96 -19.54
N GLN A 189 -10.15 6.97 -19.39
CA GLN A 189 -11.08 6.58 -20.47
C GLN A 189 -12.09 7.70 -20.78
N GLU A 190 -12.60 8.39 -19.77
CA GLU A 190 -13.53 9.51 -19.97
C GLU A 190 -12.88 10.66 -20.74
N LEU A 191 -11.69 11.08 -20.31
CA LEU A 191 -10.91 12.14 -20.95
C LEU A 191 -10.49 11.78 -22.39
N LEU A 192 -10.26 10.50 -22.68
CA LEU A 192 -9.94 10.05 -24.03
C LEU A 192 -11.09 10.27 -25.03
N LYS A 193 -12.35 10.34 -24.59
CA LYS A 193 -13.49 10.67 -25.47
C LYS A 193 -13.38 12.07 -26.07
N THR A 194 -12.66 12.96 -25.40
CA THR A 194 -12.35 14.33 -25.86
C THR A 194 -10.92 14.47 -26.36
N ASN A 195 -10.22 13.35 -26.68
CA ASN A 195 -8.82 13.31 -27.09
C ASN A 195 -7.81 13.85 -26.08
N ILE A 196 -8.20 13.94 -24.80
CA ILE A 196 -7.30 14.37 -23.72
C ILE A 196 -6.61 13.13 -23.13
N ARG A 197 -5.28 13.20 -23.00
CA ARG A 197 -4.47 12.13 -22.41
C ARG A 197 -3.71 12.67 -21.20
N LEU A 198 -4.06 12.18 -20.01
CA LEU A 198 -3.34 12.46 -18.78
C LEU A 198 -2.68 11.18 -18.26
N THR A 199 -1.50 11.37 -17.67
CA THR A 199 -0.83 10.32 -16.93
C THR A 199 -1.53 10.07 -15.59
N GLU A 200 -1.29 8.93 -14.98
CA GLU A 200 -1.79 8.62 -13.63
C GLU A 200 -1.34 9.70 -12.63
N THR A 201 -0.06 10.13 -12.69
CA THR A 201 0.48 11.17 -11.81
C THR A 201 -0.27 12.49 -11.94
N GLN A 202 -0.53 12.94 -13.17
CA GLN A 202 -1.29 14.19 -13.40
C GLN A 202 -2.71 14.12 -12.83
N ILE A 203 -3.39 13.00 -13.01
CA ILE A 203 -4.73 12.79 -12.42
C ILE A 203 -4.67 12.82 -10.90
N GLN A 204 -3.67 12.16 -10.28
CA GLN A 204 -3.48 12.18 -8.83
C GLN A 204 -3.18 13.59 -8.30
N GLU A 205 -2.38 14.37 -9.02
CA GLU A 205 -2.10 15.77 -8.67
C GLU A 205 -3.38 16.61 -8.68
N ILE A 206 -4.23 16.44 -9.70
CA ILE A 206 -5.52 17.14 -9.78
C ILE A 206 -6.46 16.70 -8.64
N ILE A 207 -6.61 15.40 -8.40
CA ILE A 207 -7.44 14.89 -7.29
C ILE A 207 -7.00 15.47 -5.94
N THR A 208 -5.70 15.61 -5.72
CA THR A 208 -5.14 16.12 -4.45
C THR A 208 -4.98 17.65 -4.40
N GLY A 209 -5.42 18.36 -5.44
CA GLY A 209 -5.28 19.83 -5.53
C GLY A 209 -3.84 20.32 -5.57
N LYS A 210 -2.90 19.47 -6.02
CA LYS A 210 -1.46 19.79 -6.13
C LYS A 210 -1.01 19.99 -7.57
N GLU A 211 -1.96 20.08 -8.48
CA GLU A 211 -1.67 20.23 -9.90
C GLU A 211 -1.01 21.57 -10.23
N PRO A 212 -0.07 21.60 -11.20
CA PRO A 212 0.38 22.84 -11.78
C PRO A 212 -0.80 23.58 -12.47
N VAL A 213 -0.75 24.90 -12.48
CA VAL A 213 -1.85 25.82 -12.94
C VAL A 213 -2.29 25.61 -14.40
N LEU A 214 -1.75 24.65 -15.12
CA LEU A 214 -1.85 24.51 -16.57
C LEU A 214 -3.03 23.67 -17.08
N PHE A 215 -3.84 23.05 -16.20
CA PHE A 215 -5.00 22.27 -16.66
C PHE A 215 -6.26 23.13 -16.80
N GLU A 216 -6.99 22.90 -17.88
CA GLU A 216 -8.26 23.59 -18.17
C GLU A 216 -9.34 23.25 -17.12
N ALA A 217 -10.24 24.18 -16.87
CA ALA A 217 -11.24 24.06 -15.80
C ALA A 217 -12.21 22.89 -16.03
N ASP A 218 -12.54 22.58 -17.27
CA ASP A 218 -13.41 21.47 -17.66
C ASP A 218 -12.77 20.10 -17.38
N ILE A 219 -11.45 19.95 -17.59
CA ILE A 219 -10.70 18.74 -17.23
C ILE A 219 -10.78 18.50 -15.72
N LYS A 220 -10.55 19.56 -14.94
CA LYS A 220 -10.61 19.48 -13.47
C LYS A 220 -12.00 19.12 -12.98
N GLU A 221 -13.04 19.68 -13.60
CA GLU A 221 -14.42 19.40 -13.21
C GLU A 221 -14.81 17.94 -13.51
N VAL A 222 -14.41 17.39 -14.67
CA VAL A 222 -14.61 15.96 -14.98
C VAL A 222 -13.96 15.07 -13.91
N ILE A 223 -12.69 15.34 -13.56
CA ILE A 223 -11.96 14.55 -12.56
C ILE A 223 -12.61 14.66 -11.18
N LYS A 224 -13.03 15.87 -10.81
CA LYS A 224 -13.72 16.14 -9.54
C LYS A 224 -15.03 15.35 -9.45
N VAL A 225 -15.92 15.49 -10.45
CA VAL A 225 -17.23 14.81 -10.48
C VAL A 225 -17.04 13.29 -10.38
N MET A 226 -16.14 12.72 -11.18
CA MET A 226 -15.88 11.28 -11.13
C MET A 226 -15.30 10.82 -9.78
N SER A 227 -14.52 11.65 -9.11
CA SER A 227 -13.98 11.35 -7.78
C SER A 227 -15.07 11.43 -6.69
N GLU A 228 -15.96 12.41 -6.77
CA GLU A 228 -17.13 12.51 -5.90
C GLU A 228 -18.05 11.31 -6.05
N GLU A 229 -18.43 10.95 -7.28
CA GLU A 229 -19.26 9.77 -7.58
C GLU A 229 -18.61 8.47 -7.09
N TYR A 230 -17.30 8.33 -7.26
CA TYR A 230 -16.58 7.15 -6.81
C TYR A 230 -16.64 7.02 -5.28
N VAL A 231 -16.42 8.11 -4.53
CA VAL A 231 -16.50 8.12 -3.06
C VAL A 231 -17.90 7.79 -2.60
N GLU A 232 -18.93 8.43 -3.19
CA GLU A 232 -20.32 8.17 -2.85
C GLU A 232 -20.70 6.70 -3.06
N ASN A 233 -20.29 6.12 -4.19
CA ASN A 233 -20.56 4.71 -4.52
C ASN A 233 -19.87 3.74 -3.56
N ILE A 234 -18.61 4.02 -3.18
CA ILE A 234 -17.88 3.19 -2.21
C ILE A 234 -18.54 3.24 -0.84
N LEU A 235 -18.83 4.44 -0.33
CA LEU A 235 -19.42 4.60 1.00
C LEU A 235 -20.82 3.98 1.04
N ALA A 236 -21.64 4.18 -0.01
CA ALA A 236 -22.94 3.53 -0.10
C ALA A 236 -22.80 2.00 -0.10
N LYS A 237 -21.83 1.47 -0.85
CA LYS A 237 -21.58 0.02 -0.90
C LYS A 237 -21.16 -0.53 0.45
N ILE A 238 -20.29 0.15 1.18
CA ILE A 238 -19.86 -0.26 2.53
C ILE A 238 -21.05 -0.27 3.49
N GLN A 239 -21.99 0.70 3.39
CA GLN A 239 -23.22 0.70 4.18
C GLN A 239 -24.13 -0.50 3.88
N GLU A 240 -24.21 -0.97 2.63
CA GLU A 240 -24.95 -2.19 2.28
C GLU A 240 -24.44 -3.44 3.01
N TYR A 241 -23.15 -3.46 3.41
CA TYR A 241 -22.55 -4.50 4.25
C TYR A 241 -22.83 -4.30 5.76
N GLY A 242 -23.68 -3.34 6.13
CA GLY A 242 -24.10 -3.10 7.50
C GLY A 242 -23.12 -2.23 8.31
N PHE A 243 -22.25 -1.46 7.65
CA PHE A 243 -21.37 -0.52 8.33
C PHE A 243 -22.07 0.81 8.57
N GLU A 244 -22.15 1.18 9.84
CA GLU A 244 -22.79 2.41 10.28
C GLU A 244 -21.75 3.54 10.43
N PHE A 245 -21.91 4.62 9.69
CA PHE A 245 -20.96 5.74 9.67
C PHE A 245 -21.14 6.77 10.78
N HIS A 246 -22.04 6.53 11.73
CA HIS A 246 -22.03 7.23 13.01
C HIS A 246 -20.96 6.67 13.97
N ASN A 247 -20.45 5.46 13.72
CA ASN A 247 -19.29 4.94 14.42
C ASN A 247 -18.01 5.61 13.95
N PRO A 248 -17.01 5.82 14.82
CA PRO A 248 -15.70 6.26 14.41
C PRO A 248 -15.15 5.41 13.26
N THR A 249 -14.63 6.06 12.24
CA THR A 249 -14.11 5.38 11.05
C THR A 249 -12.69 5.82 10.78
N VAL A 250 -11.77 4.86 10.75
CA VAL A 250 -10.36 5.07 10.46
C VAL A 250 -10.10 4.70 9.00
N PHE A 251 -9.68 5.68 8.23
CA PHE A 251 -9.28 5.51 6.85
C PHE A 251 -7.76 5.32 6.77
N THR A 252 -7.33 4.34 6.00
CA THR A 252 -5.92 4.04 5.74
C THR A 252 -5.71 3.70 4.26
N GLY A 253 -4.45 3.55 3.86
CA GLY A 253 -4.10 3.30 2.46
C GLY A 253 -3.88 4.58 1.65
N GLY A 254 -3.15 4.46 0.55
CA GLY A 254 -2.82 5.61 -0.30
C GLY A 254 -4.01 6.23 -1.01
N GLY A 255 -5.05 5.43 -1.29
CA GLY A 255 -6.31 5.91 -1.86
C GLY A 255 -7.11 6.75 -0.89
N SER A 256 -7.12 6.38 0.40
CA SER A 256 -7.81 7.16 1.43
C SER A 256 -7.25 8.57 1.56
N ILE A 257 -5.92 8.70 1.57
CA ILE A 257 -5.25 10.02 1.61
C ILE A 257 -5.53 10.83 0.34
N MET A 258 -5.52 10.18 -0.82
CA MET A 258 -5.82 10.86 -2.09
C MET A 258 -7.25 11.40 -2.14
N LEU A 259 -8.21 10.66 -1.57
CA LEU A 259 -9.63 10.97 -1.61
C LEU A 259 -10.14 11.66 -0.32
N GLN A 260 -9.24 12.04 0.60
CA GLN A 260 -9.62 12.59 1.91
C GLN A 260 -10.64 13.72 1.79
N ASP A 261 -10.35 14.73 0.98
CA ASP A 261 -11.22 15.89 0.80
C ASP A 261 -12.62 15.51 0.29
N TYR A 262 -12.72 14.51 -0.57
CA TYR A 262 -13.98 14.02 -1.11
C TYR A 262 -14.78 13.22 -0.07
N ILE A 263 -14.08 12.40 0.73
CA ILE A 263 -14.69 11.63 1.82
C ILE A 263 -15.25 12.58 2.89
N GLU A 264 -14.49 13.60 3.29
CA GLU A 264 -14.92 14.61 4.26
C GLU A 264 -16.10 15.43 3.73
N LYS A 265 -16.06 15.86 2.46
CA LYS A 265 -17.13 16.64 1.82
C LYS A 265 -18.42 15.85 1.61
N SER A 266 -18.37 14.52 1.52
CA SER A 266 -19.56 13.68 1.39
C SER A 266 -20.51 13.80 2.57
N ASN A 267 -20.03 14.23 3.74
CA ASN A 267 -20.75 14.32 5.01
C ASN A 267 -21.43 13.02 5.46
N ARG A 268 -21.09 11.87 4.85
CA ARG A 268 -21.64 10.57 5.23
C ARG A 268 -21.03 10.03 6.51
N VAL A 269 -19.73 10.24 6.70
CA VAL A 269 -18.96 9.73 7.84
C VAL A 269 -18.77 10.86 8.85
N LYS A 270 -19.30 10.68 10.07
CA LYS A 270 -19.30 11.75 11.10
C LYS A 270 -17.95 11.94 11.80
N TYR A 271 -17.26 10.84 12.07
CA TYR A 271 -15.99 10.83 12.82
C TYR A 271 -14.97 10.10 12.01
N THR A 272 -14.05 10.85 11.40
CA THR A 272 -13.02 10.33 10.51
C THR A 272 -11.62 10.59 11.05
N ASP A 273 -10.77 9.56 11.01
CA ASP A 273 -9.32 9.70 11.11
C ASP A 273 -8.68 9.18 9.82
N PHE A 274 -7.73 9.94 9.28
CA PHE A 274 -6.95 9.53 8.13
C PHE A 274 -5.51 9.24 8.53
N LEU A 275 -5.12 7.97 8.39
CA LEU A 275 -3.77 7.54 8.68
C LEU A 275 -2.87 7.72 7.45
N ASP A 276 -1.61 8.06 7.68
CA ASP A 276 -0.67 8.25 6.57
C ASP A 276 -0.46 6.97 5.76
N GLN A 277 0.08 7.12 4.57
CA GLN A 277 0.28 6.00 3.65
C GLN A 277 1.29 4.94 4.13
N PHE A 278 2.02 5.19 5.21
CA PHE A 278 2.98 4.28 5.83
C PHE A 278 2.40 3.58 7.07
N ALA A 279 1.15 3.86 7.44
CA ALA A 279 0.56 3.39 8.69
C ALA A 279 0.60 1.86 8.83
N ASN A 280 0.33 1.10 7.75
CA ASN A 280 0.47 -0.36 7.76
C ASN A 280 1.91 -0.78 8.11
N ALA A 281 2.90 -0.23 7.42
CA ALA A 281 4.31 -0.57 7.66
C ALA A 281 4.79 -0.17 9.07
N LYS A 282 4.35 0.98 9.58
CA LYS A 282 4.60 1.43 10.96
C LYS A 282 3.96 0.48 11.97
N GLY A 283 2.73 0.06 11.74
CA GLY A 283 2.02 -0.90 12.57
C GLY A 283 2.70 -2.26 12.61
N PHE A 284 3.20 -2.76 11.45
CA PHE A 284 3.99 -4.00 11.43
C PHE A 284 5.24 -3.90 12.30
N LYS A 285 5.94 -2.75 12.25
CA LYS A 285 7.11 -2.51 13.10
C LYS A 285 6.74 -2.54 14.58
N ILE A 286 5.69 -1.84 14.99
CA ILE A 286 5.21 -1.81 16.39
C ILE A 286 4.88 -3.23 16.88
N LEU A 287 4.12 -3.99 16.10
CA LEU A 287 3.74 -5.36 16.47
C LEU A 287 4.96 -6.28 16.54
N LEU A 288 5.87 -6.20 15.57
CA LEU A 288 7.12 -6.97 15.55
C LEU A 288 7.97 -6.68 16.78
N GLU A 289 8.19 -5.41 17.11
CA GLU A 289 8.96 -5.01 18.28
C GLU A 289 8.33 -5.50 19.60
N GLN A 290 7.00 -5.50 19.69
CA GLN A 290 6.29 -6.04 20.86
C GLN A 290 6.47 -7.55 21.00
N GLU A 291 6.46 -8.30 19.87
CA GLU A 291 6.70 -9.74 19.88
C GLU A 291 8.15 -10.10 20.25
N LEU A 292 9.12 -9.32 19.76
CA LEU A 292 10.55 -9.56 20.04
C LEU A 292 10.96 -9.23 21.51
N ARG A 293 10.16 -8.44 22.21
CA ARG A 293 10.40 -8.12 23.65
C ARG A 293 9.80 -9.15 24.61
N ARG A 294 8.98 -10.07 24.12
CA ARG A 294 8.36 -11.16 24.91
C ARG A 294 9.22 -12.40 24.91
#